data_172694ee9b946432af0a2bfd3b6e4b83
#
_entry.id   172694ee9b946432af0a2bfd3b6e4b83
#
_cell.length_a   1.000
_cell.length_b   1.000
_cell.length_c   1.000
_cell.angle_alpha   90.00
_cell.angle_beta   90.00
_cell.angle_gamma   90.00
#
_symmetry.space_group_name_H-M   'P 1'
#
loop_
_entity.id
_entity.type
_entity.pdbx_description
1 polymer ?
#
loop_
_entity_poly.entity_id
_entity_poly.type
_entity_poly.pdbx_seq_one_letter_code
_entity_poly.pdbx_strand_id
1 'polypeptide(L)'
;AALIIRSAPFVAIAFVTGTIFMTRAGTRATLVPLHADDTLGWGPGEIGLVFTATGIMTLFTLWPATWATENIGRASVIMFSGLAAALGTLVIAASSTPLWFVMGNIILTLGTGTAGPAPAAFVADLFPEELRGLGIGLYRSAGDVGFVIGPPALGWLSDNASMSVAFQTAGCLVGVAGACFVLITRRSERCAS
;
A
#
# COMPACT_ATOMS: atom_id res chain seq x y z
N ALA A 1 -14.07 23.50 1.46
CA ALA A 1 -13.54 22.41 0.61
C ALA A 1 -12.13 22.72 0.10
N ALA A 2 -11.92 23.81 -0.70
CA ALA A 2 -10.63 24.08 -1.35
C ALA A 2 -9.45 24.21 -0.36
N LEU A 3 -9.65 24.78 0.83
CA LEU A 3 -8.63 24.91 1.86
C LEU A 3 -8.25 23.55 2.46
N ILE A 4 -9.21 22.64 2.65
CA ILE A 4 -8.96 21.30 3.21
C ILE A 4 -8.24 20.44 2.17
N ILE A 5 -8.63 20.50 0.90
CA ILE A 5 -7.98 19.77 -0.21
C ILE A 5 -6.51 20.17 -0.37
N ARG A 6 -6.18 21.44 -0.08
CA ARG A 6 -4.79 21.96 -0.10
C ARG A 6 -4.05 21.81 1.22
N SER A 7 -4.71 21.27 2.25
CA SER A 7 -4.05 21.05 3.54
C SER A 7 -2.98 19.97 3.44
N ALA A 8 -1.88 20.14 4.18
CA ALA A 8 -0.79 19.19 4.21
C ALA A 8 -1.22 17.77 4.61
N PRO A 9 -2.13 17.57 5.60
CA PRO A 9 -2.62 16.23 5.94
C PRO A 9 -3.38 15.54 4.79
N PHE A 10 -4.22 16.29 4.05
CA PHE A 10 -4.96 15.70 2.94
C PHE A 10 -4.04 15.33 1.77
N VAL A 11 -3.12 16.23 1.40
CA VAL A 11 -2.13 15.94 0.34
C VAL A 11 -1.25 14.75 0.71
N ALA A 12 -0.82 14.68 1.96
CA ALA A 12 -0.01 13.56 2.47
C ALA A 12 -0.76 12.23 2.36
N ILE A 13 -2.02 12.16 2.82
CA ILE A 13 -2.78 10.91 2.76
C ILE A 13 -3.14 10.52 1.33
N ALA A 14 -3.42 11.49 0.45
CA ALA A 14 -3.65 11.23 -0.96
C ALA A 14 -2.39 10.66 -1.65
N PHE A 15 -1.21 11.22 -1.36
CA PHE A 15 0.07 10.71 -1.85
C PHE A 15 0.38 9.31 -1.35
N VAL A 16 0.23 9.07 -0.04
CA VAL A 16 0.41 7.73 0.55
C VAL A 16 -0.51 6.72 -0.10
N THR A 17 -1.79 7.08 -0.27
CA THR A 17 -2.77 6.21 -0.89
C THR A 17 -2.42 5.88 -2.33
N GLY A 18 -2.10 6.90 -3.14
CA GLY A 18 -1.66 6.69 -4.51
C GLY A 18 -0.45 5.76 -4.59
N THR A 19 0.54 5.94 -3.71
CA THR A 19 1.75 5.11 -3.64
C THR A 19 1.43 3.67 -3.21
N ILE A 20 0.57 3.47 -2.21
CA ILE A 20 0.14 2.11 -1.78
C ILE A 20 -0.60 1.40 -2.91
N PHE A 21 -1.53 2.08 -3.59
CA PHE A 21 -2.28 1.47 -4.69
C PHE A 21 -1.41 1.21 -5.91
N MET A 22 -0.47 2.11 -6.23
CA MET A 22 0.55 1.93 -7.27
C MET A 22 1.39 0.67 -7.00
N THR A 23 1.93 0.55 -5.79
CA THR A 23 2.71 -0.63 -5.38
C THR A 23 1.86 -1.89 -5.39
N ARG A 24 0.65 -1.83 -4.83
CA ARG A 24 -0.25 -2.98 -4.79
C ARG A 24 -0.60 -3.48 -6.19
N ALA A 25 -0.97 -2.60 -7.11
CA ALA A 25 -1.34 -2.95 -8.47
C ALA A 25 -0.12 -3.42 -9.27
N GLY A 26 0.95 -2.64 -9.30
CA GLY A 26 2.16 -2.96 -10.07
C GLY A 26 2.89 -4.18 -9.52
N THR A 27 2.99 -4.33 -8.20
CA THR A 27 3.63 -5.52 -7.61
C THR A 27 2.78 -6.76 -7.84
N ARG A 28 1.49 -6.74 -7.48
CA ARG A 28 0.64 -7.95 -7.58
C ARG A 28 0.27 -8.32 -9.01
N ALA A 29 -0.05 -7.33 -9.87
CA ALA A 29 -0.52 -7.64 -11.22
C ALA A 29 0.63 -7.87 -12.21
N THR A 30 1.84 -7.37 -11.91
CA THR A 30 2.97 -7.44 -12.85
C THR A 30 4.18 -8.15 -12.25
N LEU A 31 4.79 -7.61 -11.19
CA LEU A 31 6.08 -8.10 -10.70
C LEU A 31 5.99 -9.48 -10.05
N VAL A 32 4.96 -9.75 -9.24
CA VAL A 32 4.82 -11.05 -8.53
C VAL A 32 4.63 -12.22 -9.50
N PRO A 33 3.72 -12.16 -10.50
CA PRO A 33 3.61 -13.22 -11.48
C PRO A 33 4.89 -13.43 -12.29
N LEU A 34 5.49 -12.34 -12.75
CA LEU A 34 6.69 -12.39 -13.58
C LEU A 34 7.89 -12.97 -12.82
N HIS A 35 8.07 -12.56 -11.55
CA HIS A 35 9.14 -13.11 -10.70
C HIS A 35 8.91 -14.59 -10.37
N ALA A 36 7.67 -15.01 -10.16
CA ALA A 36 7.35 -16.41 -9.90
C ALA A 36 7.64 -17.29 -11.12
N ASP A 37 7.31 -16.83 -12.32
CA ASP A 37 7.61 -17.54 -13.57
C ASP A 37 9.13 -17.59 -13.81
N ASP A 38 9.81 -16.43 -13.81
CA ASP A 38 11.23 -16.33 -14.14
C ASP A 38 12.16 -17.01 -13.13
N THR A 39 11.86 -16.90 -11.82
CA THR A 39 12.77 -17.35 -10.74
C THR A 39 12.42 -18.74 -10.23
N LEU A 40 11.12 -19.06 -10.11
CA LEU A 40 10.64 -20.31 -9.53
C LEU A 40 10.14 -21.29 -10.59
N GLY A 41 9.98 -20.87 -11.84
CA GLY A 41 9.39 -21.67 -12.91
C GLY A 41 7.91 -22.02 -12.67
N TRP A 42 7.19 -21.19 -11.94
CA TRP A 42 5.81 -21.43 -11.60
C TRP A 42 4.86 -21.05 -12.71
N GLY A 43 3.91 -21.94 -12.99
CA GLY A 43 2.83 -21.66 -13.93
C GLY A 43 1.69 -20.87 -13.31
N PRO A 44 0.68 -20.51 -14.13
CA PRO A 44 -0.49 -19.76 -13.68
C PRO A 44 -1.27 -20.41 -12.52
N GLY A 45 -1.20 -21.75 -12.39
CA GLY A 45 -1.88 -22.50 -11.33
C GLY A 45 -1.28 -22.21 -9.94
N GLU A 46 0.04 -22.31 -9.80
CA GLU A 46 0.75 -22.05 -8.53
C GLU A 46 0.63 -20.59 -8.14
N ILE A 47 0.76 -19.69 -9.10
CA ILE A 47 0.57 -18.23 -8.88
C ILE A 47 -0.86 -17.95 -8.42
N GLY A 48 -1.85 -18.58 -9.04
CA GLY A 48 -3.26 -18.48 -8.66
C GLY A 48 -3.53 -18.97 -7.23
N LEU A 49 -2.87 -20.05 -6.79
CA LEU A 49 -2.97 -20.53 -5.41
C LEU A 49 -2.43 -19.51 -4.40
N VAL A 50 -1.28 -18.86 -4.69
CA VAL A 50 -0.74 -17.80 -3.82
C VAL A 50 -1.70 -16.61 -3.76
N PHE A 51 -2.28 -16.21 -4.89
CA PHE A 51 -3.25 -15.11 -4.89
C PHE A 51 -4.54 -15.47 -4.15
N THR A 52 -5.00 -16.70 -4.26
CA THR A 52 -6.16 -17.20 -3.50
C THR A 52 -5.87 -17.18 -2.00
N ALA A 53 -4.73 -17.73 -1.57
CA ALA A 53 -4.32 -17.75 -0.17
C ALA A 53 -4.18 -16.32 0.41
N THR A 54 -3.52 -15.41 -0.31
CA THR A 54 -3.38 -14.03 0.12
C THR A 54 -4.71 -13.26 0.05
N GLY A 55 -5.61 -13.59 -0.85
CA GLY A 55 -6.97 -13.07 -0.90
C GLY A 55 -7.78 -13.47 0.33
N ILE A 56 -7.77 -14.74 0.68
CA ILE A 56 -8.40 -15.27 1.90
C ILE A 56 -7.79 -14.59 3.14
N MET A 57 -6.48 -14.49 3.20
CA MET A 57 -5.78 -13.81 4.30
C MET A 57 -6.20 -12.35 4.44
N THR A 58 -6.42 -11.64 3.33
CA THR A 58 -6.92 -10.27 3.36
C THR A 58 -8.26 -10.16 4.09
N LEU A 59 -9.18 -11.12 3.92
CA LEU A 59 -10.46 -11.14 4.63
C LEU A 59 -10.25 -11.27 6.15
N PHE A 60 -9.34 -12.15 6.57
CA PHE A 60 -9.02 -12.31 7.99
C PHE A 60 -8.29 -11.10 8.59
N THR A 61 -7.61 -10.28 7.80
CA THR A 61 -6.94 -9.06 8.27
C THR A 61 -7.87 -7.87 8.41
N LEU A 62 -9.06 -7.87 7.80
CA LEU A 62 -10.00 -6.75 7.86
C LEU A 62 -10.45 -6.42 9.29
N TRP A 63 -10.85 -7.43 10.06
CA TRP A 63 -11.33 -7.23 11.42
C TRP A 63 -10.23 -6.73 12.38
N PRO A 64 -9.04 -7.36 12.48
CA PRO A 64 -7.94 -6.82 13.28
C PRO A 64 -7.49 -5.42 12.85
N ALA A 65 -7.49 -5.14 11.54
CA ALA A 65 -7.12 -3.84 11.01
C ALA A 65 -8.10 -2.74 11.43
N THR A 66 -9.40 -3.01 11.41
CA THR A 66 -10.42 -2.08 11.87
C THR A 66 -10.28 -1.85 13.37
N TRP A 67 -10.17 -2.92 14.16
CA TRP A 67 -9.95 -2.82 15.60
C TRP A 67 -8.67 -2.02 15.95
N ALA A 68 -7.57 -2.27 15.27
CA ALA A 68 -6.32 -1.55 15.47
C ALA A 68 -6.46 -0.06 15.11
N THR A 69 -7.20 0.25 14.04
CA THR A 69 -7.47 1.63 13.60
C THR A 69 -8.23 2.43 14.66
N GLU A 70 -9.18 1.79 15.36
CA GLU A 70 -10.00 2.40 16.41
C GLU A 70 -9.25 2.52 17.74
N ASN A 71 -8.45 1.52 18.13
CA ASN A 71 -7.84 1.44 19.46
C ASN A 71 -6.38 1.94 19.53
N ILE A 72 -5.59 1.76 18.47
CA ILE A 72 -4.16 2.14 18.42
C ILE A 72 -3.97 3.50 17.76
N GLY A 73 -4.93 3.89 16.91
CA GLY A 73 -4.89 5.15 16.18
C GLY A 73 -4.51 4.99 14.70
N ARG A 74 -5.15 5.80 13.89
CA ARG A 74 -5.11 5.73 12.42
C ARG A 74 -3.73 5.94 11.83
N ALA A 75 -2.97 6.92 12.34
CA ALA A 75 -1.62 7.23 11.87
C ALA A 75 -0.64 6.08 12.12
N SER A 76 -0.73 5.41 13.28
CA SER A 76 0.11 4.27 13.64
C SER A 76 -0.16 3.07 12.71
N VAL A 77 -1.43 2.79 12.42
CA VAL A 77 -1.83 1.70 11.51
C VAL A 77 -1.36 1.97 10.08
N ILE A 78 -1.48 3.21 9.59
CA ILE A 78 -0.99 3.60 8.26
C ILE A 78 0.54 3.43 8.17
N MET A 79 1.28 3.82 9.21
CA MET A 79 2.73 3.62 9.27
C MET A 79 3.09 2.14 9.23
N PHE A 80 2.47 1.33 10.09
CA PHE A 80 2.69 -0.12 10.12
C PHE A 80 2.39 -0.76 8.76
N SER A 81 1.28 -0.39 8.15
CA SER A 81 0.88 -0.82 6.81
C SER A 81 1.95 -0.53 5.75
N GLY A 82 2.46 0.70 5.73
CA GLY A 82 3.52 1.10 4.79
C GLY A 82 4.83 0.34 5.01
N LEU A 83 5.27 0.20 6.26
CA LEU A 83 6.49 -0.53 6.60
C LEU A 83 6.37 -2.03 6.31
N ALA A 84 5.25 -2.65 6.66
CA ALA A 84 5.01 -4.06 6.35
C ALA A 84 4.93 -4.32 4.84
N ALA A 85 4.28 -3.43 4.09
CA ALA A 85 4.24 -3.53 2.63
C ALA A 85 5.63 -3.39 2.01
N ALA A 86 6.44 -2.43 2.48
CA ALA A 86 7.82 -2.25 2.04
C ALA A 86 8.67 -3.49 2.34
N LEU A 87 8.60 -4.01 3.58
CA LEU A 87 9.33 -5.20 3.98
C LEU A 87 8.92 -6.43 3.13
N GLY A 88 7.62 -6.66 2.96
CA GLY A 88 7.11 -7.76 2.14
C GLY A 88 7.61 -7.70 0.70
N THR A 89 7.61 -6.50 0.10
CA THR A 89 8.11 -6.26 -1.25
C THR A 89 9.61 -6.56 -1.35
N LEU A 90 10.42 -6.14 -0.35
CA LEU A 90 11.87 -6.43 -0.32
C LEU A 90 12.16 -7.92 -0.12
N VAL A 91 11.37 -8.61 0.71
CA VAL A 91 11.50 -10.07 0.89
C VAL A 91 11.20 -10.81 -0.42
N ILE A 92 10.16 -10.39 -1.16
CA ILE A 92 9.88 -10.96 -2.49
C ILE A 92 11.04 -10.69 -3.43
N ALA A 93 11.57 -9.47 -3.46
CA ALA A 93 12.70 -9.09 -4.33
C ALA A 93 13.95 -9.95 -4.10
N ALA A 94 14.19 -10.37 -2.86
CA ALA A 94 15.32 -11.20 -2.47
C ALA A 94 15.01 -12.71 -2.51
N SER A 95 13.78 -13.10 -2.84
CA SER A 95 13.37 -14.50 -2.79
C SER A 95 13.93 -15.30 -3.97
N SER A 96 14.65 -16.37 -3.67
CA SER A 96 15.10 -17.38 -4.63
C SER A 96 14.45 -18.74 -4.39
N THR A 97 13.59 -18.87 -3.41
CA THR A 97 12.89 -20.10 -3.05
C THR A 97 11.40 -19.88 -2.86
N PRO A 98 10.56 -20.89 -3.10
CA PRO A 98 9.11 -20.81 -2.89
C PRO A 98 8.71 -20.33 -1.51
N LEU A 99 9.44 -20.76 -0.46
CA LEU A 99 9.13 -20.40 0.92
C LEU A 99 9.27 -18.87 1.15
N TRP A 100 10.39 -18.29 0.76
CA TRP A 100 10.64 -16.85 0.94
C TRP A 100 9.70 -16.01 0.08
N PHE A 101 9.37 -16.48 -1.12
CA PHE A 101 8.40 -15.83 -2.00
C PHE A 101 7.01 -15.79 -1.36
N VAL A 102 6.51 -16.92 -0.84
CA VAL A 102 5.22 -16.97 -0.15
C VAL A 102 5.23 -16.12 1.12
N MET A 103 6.29 -16.20 1.93
CA MET A 103 6.42 -15.37 3.14
C MET A 103 6.39 -13.87 2.82
N GLY A 104 7.10 -13.43 1.79
CA GLY A 104 7.08 -12.04 1.33
C GLY A 104 5.67 -11.60 0.88
N ASN A 105 4.95 -12.45 0.16
CA ASN A 105 3.56 -12.19 -0.24
C ASN A 105 2.60 -12.11 0.96
N ILE A 106 2.82 -12.93 2.00
CA ILE A 106 2.06 -12.87 3.25
C ILE A 106 2.30 -11.52 3.95
N ILE A 107 3.57 -11.12 4.13
CA ILE A 107 3.93 -9.85 4.78
C ILE A 107 3.38 -8.65 3.98
N LEU A 108 3.53 -8.67 2.64
CA LEU A 108 2.96 -7.65 1.76
C LEU A 108 1.43 -7.56 1.91
N THR A 109 0.77 -8.70 2.02
CA THR A 109 -0.68 -8.78 2.19
C THR A 109 -1.13 -8.23 3.54
N LEU A 110 -0.42 -8.53 4.63
CA LEU A 110 -0.68 -7.94 5.94
C LEU A 110 -0.54 -6.42 5.90
N GLY A 111 0.53 -5.91 5.28
CA GLY A 111 0.73 -4.47 5.11
C GLY A 111 -0.38 -3.82 4.30
N THR A 112 -0.64 -4.30 3.09
CA THR A 112 -1.64 -3.71 2.19
C THR A 112 -3.08 -3.94 2.64
N GLY A 113 -3.37 -5.02 3.37
CA GLY A 113 -4.68 -5.34 3.92
C GLY A 113 -5.10 -4.38 5.04
N THR A 114 -4.16 -4.01 5.91
CA THR A 114 -4.41 -3.04 6.99
C THR A 114 -4.55 -1.60 6.48
N ALA A 115 -4.08 -1.29 5.28
CA ALA A 115 -4.18 0.03 4.67
C ALA A 115 -5.61 0.45 4.29
N GLY A 116 -6.56 -0.48 4.18
CA GLY A 116 -7.90 -0.18 3.67
C GLY A 116 -8.73 0.75 4.54
N PRO A 117 -9.02 0.41 5.80
CA PRO A 117 -9.92 1.19 6.65
C PRO A 117 -9.28 2.47 7.19
N ALA A 118 -8.00 2.45 7.58
CA ALA A 118 -7.34 3.55 8.27
C ALA A 118 -7.25 4.85 7.46
N PRO A 119 -6.82 4.88 6.19
CA PRO A 119 -6.79 6.10 5.40
C PRO A 119 -8.18 6.68 5.12
N ALA A 120 -9.16 5.83 4.83
CA ALA A 120 -10.53 6.28 4.57
C ALA A 120 -11.15 6.93 5.81
N ALA A 121 -10.94 6.33 6.99
CA ALA A 121 -11.37 6.88 8.26
C ALA A 121 -10.66 8.20 8.59
N PHE A 122 -9.36 8.31 8.32
CA PHE A 122 -8.60 9.54 8.49
C PHE A 122 -9.14 10.67 7.61
N VAL A 123 -9.43 10.39 6.34
CA VAL A 123 -10.04 11.38 5.43
C VAL A 123 -11.43 11.80 5.90
N ALA A 124 -12.25 10.85 6.36
CA ALA A 124 -13.59 11.16 6.87
C ALA A 124 -13.57 12.14 8.05
N ASP A 125 -12.50 12.12 8.88
CA ASP A 125 -12.35 13.05 10.01
C ASP A 125 -11.83 14.43 9.60
N LEU A 126 -11.13 14.52 8.49
CA LEU A 126 -10.62 15.81 7.98
C LEU A 126 -11.73 16.71 7.42
N PHE A 127 -12.84 16.11 6.97
CA PHE A 127 -13.91 16.83 6.29
C PHE A 127 -15.16 16.94 7.20
N PRO A 128 -15.84 18.12 7.20
CA PRO A 128 -17.16 18.24 7.82
C PRO A 128 -18.15 17.30 7.13
N GLU A 129 -19.24 16.98 7.83
CA GLU A 129 -20.17 15.93 7.43
C GLU A 129 -20.72 16.11 6.01
N GLU A 130 -21.02 17.34 5.64
CA GLU A 130 -21.57 17.70 4.32
C GLU A 130 -20.56 17.48 3.17
N LEU A 131 -19.27 17.46 3.46
CA LEU A 131 -18.20 17.35 2.47
C LEU A 131 -17.45 16.01 2.52
N ARG A 132 -17.82 15.09 3.44
CA ARG A 132 -17.16 13.79 3.57
C ARG A 132 -17.19 12.98 2.28
N GLY A 133 -18.31 12.98 1.56
CA GLY A 133 -18.42 12.29 0.29
C GLY A 133 -17.44 12.80 -0.77
N LEU A 134 -17.25 14.12 -0.83
CA LEU A 134 -16.25 14.73 -1.71
C LEU A 134 -14.83 14.34 -1.29
N GLY A 135 -14.51 14.40 -0.01
CA GLY A 135 -13.20 14.02 0.52
C GLY A 135 -12.84 12.57 0.22
N ILE A 136 -13.77 11.64 0.46
CA ILE A 136 -13.61 10.23 0.17
C ILE A 136 -13.48 9.98 -1.35
N GLY A 137 -14.25 10.69 -2.17
CA GLY A 137 -14.16 10.60 -3.63
C GLY A 137 -12.77 11.00 -4.15
N LEU A 138 -12.26 12.15 -3.72
CA LEU A 138 -10.91 12.62 -4.10
C LEU A 138 -9.79 11.71 -3.61
N TYR A 139 -9.91 11.20 -2.39
CA TYR A 139 -8.99 10.22 -1.83
C TYR A 139 -8.97 8.93 -2.68
N ARG A 140 -10.14 8.42 -3.08
CA ARG A 140 -10.23 7.25 -3.96
C ARG A 140 -9.64 7.52 -5.32
N SER A 141 -9.92 8.68 -5.93
CA SER A 141 -9.32 9.06 -7.21
C SER A 141 -7.78 9.09 -7.17
N ALA A 142 -7.19 9.54 -6.06
CA ALA A 142 -5.73 9.47 -5.88
C ALA A 142 -5.22 8.02 -5.86
N GLY A 143 -5.96 7.10 -5.23
CA GLY A 143 -5.68 5.67 -5.26
C GLY A 143 -5.81 5.08 -6.67
N ASP A 144 -6.87 5.43 -7.40
CA ASP A 144 -7.13 4.93 -8.75
C ASP A 144 -6.04 5.38 -9.74
N VAL A 145 -5.56 6.62 -9.61
CA VAL A 145 -4.40 7.11 -10.38
C VAL A 145 -3.16 6.25 -10.10
N GLY A 146 -2.88 5.96 -8.83
CA GLY A 146 -1.78 5.05 -8.46
C GLY A 146 -1.98 3.65 -9.03
N PHE A 147 -3.21 3.13 -8.98
CA PHE A 147 -3.55 1.81 -9.52
C PHE A 147 -3.31 1.70 -11.02
N VAL A 148 -3.65 2.74 -11.79
CA VAL A 148 -3.47 2.78 -13.26
C VAL A 148 -2.00 2.95 -13.64
N ILE A 149 -1.24 3.78 -12.91
CA ILE A 149 0.17 4.06 -13.21
C ILE A 149 1.08 2.92 -12.75
N GLY A 150 0.71 2.19 -11.70
CA GLY A 150 1.56 1.18 -11.07
C GLY A 150 2.07 0.09 -12.00
N PRO A 151 1.20 -0.69 -12.66
CA PRO A 151 1.62 -1.76 -13.56
C PRO A 151 2.57 -1.32 -14.68
N PRO A 152 2.25 -0.29 -15.48
CA PRO A 152 3.15 0.12 -16.54
C PRO A 152 4.46 0.73 -16.02
N ALA A 153 4.45 1.47 -14.92
CA ALA A 153 5.67 2.07 -14.37
C ALA A 153 6.63 1.02 -13.80
N LEU A 154 6.11 0.06 -13.01
CA LEU A 154 6.96 -0.98 -12.44
C LEU A 154 7.34 -2.04 -13.47
N GLY A 155 6.49 -2.34 -14.46
CA GLY A 155 6.85 -3.17 -15.60
C GLY A 155 7.97 -2.56 -16.42
N TRP A 156 7.85 -1.29 -16.81
CA TRP A 156 8.91 -0.58 -17.51
C TRP A 156 10.24 -0.58 -16.74
N LEU A 157 10.18 -0.38 -15.42
CA LEU A 157 11.37 -0.40 -14.58
C LEU A 157 12.01 -1.81 -14.52
N SER A 158 11.19 -2.86 -14.47
CA SER A 158 11.65 -4.25 -14.55
C SER A 158 12.38 -4.54 -15.86
N ASP A 159 11.83 -4.08 -16.98
CA ASP A 159 12.38 -4.33 -18.32
C ASP A 159 13.69 -3.56 -18.58
N ASN A 160 13.80 -2.32 -18.07
CA ASN A 160 14.94 -1.44 -18.38
C ASN A 160 16.05 -1.47 -17.31
N ALA A 161 15.77 -1.91 -16.09
CA ALA A 161 16.80 -2.00 -15.04
C ALA A 161 16.95 -3.45 -14.54
N SER A 162 16.05 -3.91 -13.70
CA SER A 162 15.92 -5.31 -13.29
C SER A 162 14.64 -5.50 -12.44
N MET A 163 14.20 -6.73 -12.34
CA MET A 163 13.10 -7.14 -11.46
C MET A 163 13.34 -6.71 -10.00
N SER A 164 14.55 -6.94 -9.49
CA SER A 164 14.93 -6.57 -8.13
C SER A 164 14.85 -5.06 -7.89
N VAL A 165 15.30 -4.24 -8.84
CA VAL A 165 15.20 -2.77 -8.77
C VAL A 165 13.75 -2.32 -8.77
N ALA A 166 12.88 -2.93 -9.57
CA ALA A 166 11.46 -2.60 -9.61
C ALA A 166 10.79 -2.88 -8.25
N PHE A 167 11.05 -4.03 -7.62
CA PHE A 167 10.57 -4.36 -6.28
C PHE A 167 11.12 -3.41 -5.21
N GLN A 168 12.44 -3.14 -5.23
CA GLN A 168 13.06 -2.23 -4.26
C GLN A 168 12.49 -0.82 -4.38
N THR A 169 12.30 -0.32 -5.58
CA THR A 169 11.70 1.00 -5.82
C THR A 169 10.28 1.05 -5.29
N ALA A 170 9.46 0.04 -5.57
CA ALA A 170 8.09 -0.05 -5.05
C ALA A 170 8.07 -0.08 -3.51
N GLY A 171 8.93 -0.89 -2.88
CA GLY A 171 9.06 -0.98 -1.43
C GLY A 171 9.52 0.33 -0.79
N CYS A 172 10.56 0.97 -1.34
CA CYS A 172 11.06 2.25 -0.87
C CYS A 172 10.02 3.36 -0.98
N LEU A 173 9.28 3.44 -2.09
CA LEU A 173 8.24 4.45 -2.29
C LEU A 173 7.16 4.35 -1.21
N VAL A 174 6.66 3.14 -0.93
CA VAL A 174 5.63 2.93 0.11
C VAL A 174 6.18 3.23 1.50
N GLY A 175 7.40 2.79 1.80
CA GLY A 175 8.06 3.05 3.09
C GLY A 175 8.25 4.55 3.34
N VAL A 176 8.77 5.28 2.35
CA VAL A 176 8.96 6.73 2.42
C VAL A 176 7.63 7.46 2.52
N ALA A 177 6.63 7.08 1.72
CA ALA A 177 5.31 7.68 1.79
C ALA A 177 4.67 7.53 3.18
N GLY A 178 4.75 6.32 3.77
CA GLY A 178 4.26 6.06 5.13
C GLY A 178 5.00 6.88 6.19
N ALA A 179 6.33 6.97 6.11
CA ALA A 179 7.13 7.78 7.03
C ALA A 179 6.81 9.28 6.92
N CYS A 180 6.72 9.81 5.70
CA CYS A 180 6.34 11.21 5.46
C CYS A 180 4.96 11.54 6.03
N PHE A 181 3.99 10.63 5.86
CA PHE A 181 2.66 10.82 6.42
C PHE A 181 2.69 11.00 7.94
N VAL A 182 3.40 10.12 8.64
CA VAL A 182 3.49 10.20 10.12
C VAL A 182 4.18 11.48 10.58
N LEU A 183 5.23 11.91 9.89
CA LEU A 183 5.92 13.16 10.22
C LEU A 183 5.00 14.38 10.08
N ILE A 184 4.20 14.41 9.01
CA ILE A 184 3.27 15.51 8.74
C ILE A 184 2.13 15.53 9.76
N THR A 185 1.54 14.38 10.07
CA THR A 185 0.41 14.29 11.01
C THR A 185 0.84 14.63 12.44
N ARG A 186 1.97 14.11 12.91
CA ARG A 186 2.51 14.44 14.25
C ARG A 186 2.86 15.92 14.40
N ARG A 187 3.32 16.56 13.31
CA ARG A 187 3.61 18.00 13.32
C ARG A 187 2.34 18.83 13.38
N SER A 188 1.29 18.41 12.70
CA SER A 188 -0.01 19.07 12.72
C SER A 188 -0.67 19.02 14.09
N GLU A 189 -0.59 17.87 14.79
CA GLU A 189 -1.13 17.71 16.14
C GLU A 189 -0.39 18.60 17.16
N ARG A 190 0.94 18.74 17.04
CA ARG A 190 1.74 19.62 17.93
C ARG A 190 1.51 21.11 17.72
N CYS A 191 1.03 21.53 16.57
CA CYS A 191 0.69 22.93 16.29
C CYS A 191 -0.74 23.29 16.71
N ALA A 192 -1.58 22.30 17.01
CA ALA A 192 -2.97 22.47 17.43
C ALA A 192 -3.13 22.41 18.97
N SER A 193 -2.11 21.92 19.69
CA SER A 193 -2.00 21.93 21.16
C SER A 193 -1.30 23.21 21.65
#